data_60aeb2039357ec4b9bedfc899a0e58d6
#
_entry.id   60aeb2039357ec4b9bedfc899a0e58d6
#
_cell.length_a   1.000
_cell.length_b   1.000
_cell.length_c   1.000
_cell.angle_alpha   90.00
_cell.angle_beta   90.00
_cell.angle_gamma   90.00
#
_symmetry.space_group_name_H-M   'P 1'
#
loop_
_entity.id
_entity.type
_entity.pdbx_description
1 polymer ?
#
loop_
_entity_poly.entity_id
_entity_poly.type
_entity_poly.pdbx_seq_one_letter_code
_entity_poly.pdbx_strand_id
1 'polypeptide(L)'
;LFPFSNPLFIYPELAYEVLPPLLSGIFITGLIATIMSTIDSLGFISGFTFGHDILMKIREVKKTSKANSNHSIKYIQQGLVVTCFISLILVFSFPSVVQLWYGIGSTMIPGLLLPFFLSFSKLKLNIVPSMIIPTLISSIWLFIGYIFGSYPFKIEPFYPGLLTSIIIILFTIIYEKRN
;
A
#
# COMPACT_ATOMS: atom_id res chain seq x y z
N LEU A 1 -23.93 8.01 26.52
CA LEU A 1 -23.64 7.31 25.26
C LEU A 1 -24.16 8.18 24.13
N PHE A 2 -23.25 8.78 23.37
CA PHE A 2 -23.57 9.66 22.25
C PHE A 2 -24.02 8.79 21.05
N PRO A 3 -25.20 9.01 20.48
CA PRO A 3 -25.65 8.30 19.29
C PRO A 3 -24.97 8.90 18.05
N PHE A 4 -23.71 8.55 17.80
CA PHE A 4 -23.01 8.96 16.58
C PHE A 4 -23.65 8.28 15.37
N SER A 5 -24.06 9.08 14.41
CA SER A 5 -24.74 8.60 13.20
C SER A 5 -23.81 7.84 12.25
N ASN A 6 -22.51 8.14 12.26
CA ASN A 6 -21.54 7.52 11.38
C ASN A 6 -20.16 7.39 12.07
N PRO A 7 -19.58 6.17 12.17
CA PRO A 7 -18.27 5.96 12.78
C PRO A 7 -17.13 6.78 12.19
N LEU A 8 -17.25 7.21 10.93
CA LEU A 8 -16.22 7.99 10.25
C LEU A 8 -16.12 9.44 10.74
N PHE A 9 -17.19 9.97 11.33
CA PHE A 9 -17.25 11.36 11.80
C PHE A 9 -17.17 11.52 13.32
N ILE A 10 -16.88 10.44 14.04
CA ILE A 10 -16.85 10.44 15.52
C ILE A 10 -15.94 11.55 16.07
N TYR A 11 -14.73 11.71 15.52
CA TYR A 11 -13.79 12.71 16.01
C TYR A 11 -14.26 14.16 15.82
N PRO A 12 -14.71 14.60 14.65
CA PRO A 12 -15.27 15.93 14.47
C PRO A 12 -16.55 16.15 15.30
N GLU A 13 -17.48 15.20 15.33
CA GLU A 13 -18.73 15.29 16.09
C GLU A 13 -18.47 15.45 17.59
N LEU A 14 -17.58 14.61 18.14
CA LEU A 14 -17.19 14.69 19.55
C LEU A 14 -16.52 16.03 19.88
N ALA A 15 -15.70 16.56 18.97
CA ALA A 15 -15.07 17.86 19.17
C ALA A 15 -16.08 19.00 19.22
N TYR A 16 -17.14 18.95 18.41
CA TYR A 16 -18.21 19.95 18.44
C TYR A 16 -19.06 19.87 19.70
N GLU A 17 -19.28 18.68 20.26
CA GLU A 17 -20.11 18.51 21.46
C GLU A 17 -19.37 18.84 22.76
N VAL A 18 -18.08 18.48 22.84
CA VAL A 18 -17.32 18.56 24.11
C VAL A 18 -16.49 19.83 24.23
N LEU A 19 -16.02 20.39 23.10
CA LEU A 19 -15.10 21.52 23.13
C LEU A 19 -15.83 22.87 22.92
N PRO A 20 -15.39 23.93 23.61
CA PRO A 20 -15.82 25.29 23.28
C PRO A 20 -15.50 25.65 21.82
N PRO A 21 -16.26 26.57 21.18
CA PRO A 21 -16.12 26.86 19.74
C PRO A 21 -14.69 27.17 19.28
N LEU A 22 -13.92 27.89 20.08
CA LEU A 22 -12.52 28.23 19.78
C LEU A 22 -11.62 26.96 19.74
N LEU A 23 -11.74 26.10 20.75
CA LEU A 23 -10.95 24.87 20.85
C LEU A 23 -11.36 23.84 19.81
N SER A 24 -12.65 23.76 19.49
CA SER A 24 -13.16 22.93 18.40
C SER A 24 -12.58 23.33 17.05
N GLY A 25 -12.51 24.65 16.77
CA GLY A 25 -11.87 25.16 15.55
C GLY A 25 -10.38 24.80 15.46
N ILE A 26 -9.62 24.96 16.56
CA ILE A 26 -8.20 24.58 16.61
C ILE A 26 -8.04 23.06 16.40
N PHE A 27 -8.86 22.25 17.03
CA PHE A 27 -8.84 20.79 16.91
C PHE A 27 -9.08 20.34 15.47
N ILE A 28 -10.12 20.86 14.82
CA ILE A 28 -10.44 20.51 13.42
C ILE A 28 -9.34 20.97 12.47
N THR A 29 -8.78 22.17 12.70
CA THR A 29 -7.65 22.67 11.91
C THR A 29 -6.44 21.75 12.06
N GLY A 30 -6.16 21.26 13.27
CA GLY A 30 -5.08 20.29 13.52
C GLY A 30 -5.32 18.97 12.81
N LEU A 31 -6.55 18.44 12.78
CA LEU A 31 -6.90 17.23 12.03
C LEU A 31 -6.65 17.42 10.53
N ILE A 32 -7.12 18.53 9.96
CA ILE A 32 -6.91 18.85 8.53
C ILE A 32 -5.41 18.98 8.23
N ALA A 33 -4.65 19.69 9.06
CA ALA A 33 -3.22 19.85 8.88
C ALA A 33 -2.48 18.49 8.90
N THR A 34 -2.86 17.58 9.79
CA THR A 34 -2.29 16.23 9.86
C THR A 34 -2.58 15.44 8.58
N ILE A 35 -3.82 15.48 8.10
CA ILE A 35 -4.21 14.81 6.85
C ILE A 35 -3.42 15.38 5.67
N MET A 36 -3.33 16.70 5.55
CA MET A 36 -2.59 17.36 4.46
C MET A 36 -1.10 17.02 4.47
N SER A 37 -0.46 17.01 5.65
CA SER A 37 0.95 16.62 5.80
C SER A 37 1.20 15.17 5.35
N THR A 38 0.28 14.26 5.68
CA THR A 38 0.39 12.86 5.29
C THR A 38 0.20 12.67 3.79
N ILE A 39 -0.80 13.33 3.19
CA ILE A 39 -1.06 13.29 1.75
C ILE A 39 0.14 13.84 0.97
N ASP A 40 0.73 14.95 1.41
CA ASP A 40 1.87 15.58 0.76
C ASP A 40 3.09 14.63 0.75
N SER A 41 3.43 14.05 1.89
CA SER A 41 4.54 13.12 2.03
C SER A 41 4.36 11.83 1.22
N LEU A 42 3.20 11.19 1.35
CA LEU A 42 2.91 9.94 0.63
C LEU A 42 2.71 10.17 -0.86
N GLY A 43 2.08 11.30 -1.24
CA GLY A 43 1.93 11.72 -2.62
C GLY A 43 3.28 11.94 -3.29
N PHE A 44 4.20 12.63 -2.62
CA PHE A 44 5.55 12.85 -3.14
C PHE A 44 6.32 11.54 -3.32
N ILE A 45 6.32 10.65 -2.30
CA ILE A 45 7.02 9.36 -2.39
C ILE A 45 6.44 8.49 -3.51
N SER A 46 5.12 8.39 -3.63
CA SER A 46 4.48 7.60 -4.69
C SER A 46 4.74 8.17 -6.08
N GLY A 47 4.65 9.49 -6.23
CA GLY A 47 4.95 10.17 -7.49
C GLY A 47 6.42 10.05 -7.89
N PHE A 48 7.34 10.15 -6.92
CA PHE A 48 8.77 9.93 -7.15
C PHE A 48 9.04 8.50 -7.59
N THR A 49 8.53 7.51 -6.85
CA THR A 49 8.72 6.09 -7.17
C THR A 49 8.16 5.76 -8.56
N PHE A 50 6.96 6.20 -8.87
CA PHE A 50 6.36 5.96 -10.19
C PHE A 50 7.10 6.70 -11.31
N GLY A 51 7.44 7.95 -11.10
CA GLY A 51 8.11 8.80 -12.10
C GLY A 51 9.56 8.37 -12.35
N HIS A 52 10.33 8.23 -11.29
CA HIS A 52 11.76 7.91 -11.38
C HIS A 52 12.01 6.44 -11.62
N ASP A 53 11.39 5.53 -10.81
CA ASP A 53 11.74 4.12 -10.87
C ASP A 53 11.05 3.37 -12.02
N ILE A 54 9.86 3.80 -12.43
CA ILE A 54 9.09 3.15 -13.49
C ILE A 54 9.23 3.89 -14.80
N LEU A 55 8.77 5.16 -14.89
CA LEU A 55 8.72 5.88 -16.16
C LEU A 55 10.11 6.15 -16.75
N MET A 56 11.05 6.57 -15.91
CA MET A 56 12.41 6.85 -16.35
C MET A 56 13.11 5.58 -16.81
N LYS A 57 13.05 4.47 -16.06
CA LYS A 57 13.64 3.18 -16.46
C LYS A 57 13.07 2.62 -17.76
N ILE A 58 11.74 2.68 -17.94
CA ILE A 58 11.09 2.21 -19.18
C ILE A 58 11.59 3.02 -20.39
N ARG A 59 11.84 4.32 -20.22
CA ARG A 59 12.31 5.16 -21.31
C ARG A 59 13.82 5.10 -21.54
N GLU A 60 14.62 4.88 -20.50
CA GLU A 60 16.07 4.68 -20.64
C GLU A 60 16.38 3.40 -21.42
N VAL A 61 15.61 2.33 -21.20
CA VAL A 61 15.73 1.09 -22.00
C VAL A 61 15.43 1.34 -23.50
N LYS A 62 14.61 2.36 -23.82
CA LYS A 62 14.25 2.72 -25.21
C LYS A 62 15.15 3.77 -25.85
N LYS A 63 15.92 4.54 -25.09
CA LYS A 63 16.82 5.59 -25.61
C LYS A 63 18.17 5.51 -24.93
N THR A 64 19.20 5.26 -25.69
CA THR A 64 20.64 5.27 -25.33
C THR A 64 21.15 6.71 -25.06
N SER A 65 20.41 7.56 -24.37
CA SER A 65 20.79 8.95 -24.13
C SER A 65 20.92 9.22 -22.64
N LYS A 66 22.09 9.74 -22.25
CA LYS A 66 22.42 10.19 -20.89
C LYS A 66 21.30 11.06 -20.33
N ALA A 67 20.76 10.68 -19.18
CA ALA A 67 19.73 11.42 -18.45
C ALA A 67 20.30 12.76 -17.95
N ASN A 68 19.85 13.87 -18.54
CA ASN A 68 20.06 15.19 -17.97
C ASN A 68 19.12 15.37 -16.77
N SER A 69 19.61 15.96 -15.68
CA SER A 69 18.87 16.19 -14.42
C SER A 69 17.50 16.88 -14.63
N ASN A 70 17.39 17.75 -15.63
CA ASN A 70 16.12 18.43 -15.97
C ASN A 70 15.03 17.48 -16.51
N HIS A 71 15.41 16.33 -17.04
CA HIS A 71 14.44 15.31 -17.46
C HIS A 71 13.88 14.53 -16.27
N SER A 72 14.65 14.32 -15.21
CA SER A 72 14.21 13.61 -14.00
C SER A 72 13.01 14.29 -13.33
N ILE A 73 13.06 15.63 -13.20
CA ILE A 73 11.95 16.40 -12.60
C ILE A 73 10.64 16.24 -13.37
N LYS A 74 10.71 16.27 -14.71
CA LYS A 74 9.51 16.08 -15.55
C LYS A 74 8.88 14.70 -15.35
N TYR A 75 9.68 13.65 -15.18
CA TYR A 75 9.17 12.30 -14.92
C TYR A 75 8.50 12.20 -13.55
N ILE A 76 9.07 12.86 -12.53
CA ILE A 76 8.47 12.91 -11.19
C ILE A 76 7.12 13.64 -11.25
N GLN A 77 7.02 14.76 -11.95
CA GLN A 77 5.76 15.48 -12.14
C GLN A 77 4.71 14.61 -12.86
N GLN A 78 5.11 13.89 -13.92
CA GLN A 78 4.21 12.94 -14.59
C GLN A 78 3.80 11.79 -13.66
N GLY A 79 4.71 11.31 -12.82
CA GLY A 79 4.43 10.32 -11.79
C GLY A 79 3.38 10.81 -10.79
N LEU A 80 3.50 12.04 -10.31
CA LEU A 80 2.51 12.67 -9.40
C LEU A 80 1.13 12.74 -10.04
N VAL A 81 1.04 13.13 -11.31
CA VAL A 81 -0.26 13.18 -12.02
C VAL A 81 -0.87 11.79 -12.13
N VAL A 82 -0.08 10.79 -12.52
CA VAL A 82 -0.57 9.41 -12.64
C VAL A 82 -1.02 8.85 -11.29
N THR A 83 -0.25 9.03 -10.24
CA THR A 83 -0.63 8.56 -8.88
C THR A 83 -1.86 9.28 -8.36
N CYS A 84 -2.05 10.57 -8.67
CA CYS A 84 -3.25 11.31 -8.36
C CYS A 84 -4.49 10.70 -9.03
N PHE A 85 -4.42 10.38 -10.34
CA PHE A 85 -5.51 9.72 -11.05
C PHE A 85 -5.82 8.33 -10.48
N ILE A 86 -4.81 7.53 -10.19
CA ILE A 86 -5.00 6.21 -9.57
C ILE A 86 -5.68 6.35 -8.19
N SER A 87 -5.26 7.32 -7.37
CA SER A 87 -5.86 7.58 -6.08
C SER A 87 -7.33 7.97 -6.19
N LEU A 88 -7.69 8.81 -7.15
CA LEU A 88 -9.09 9.19 -7.42
C LEU A 88 -9.92 7.97 -7.81
N ILE A 89 -9.43 7.12 -8.72
CA ILE A 89 -10.13 5.89 -9.10
C ILE A 89 -10.36 4.99 -7.88
N LEU A 90 -9.36 4.84 -7.01
CA LEU A 90 -9.48 4.03 -5.80
C LEU A 90 -10.53 4.61 -4.82
N VAL A 91 -10.54 5.92 -4.63
CA VAL A 91 -11.53 6.59 -3.75
C VAL A 91 -12.95 6.36 -4.25
N PHE A 92 -13.19 6.44 -5.57
CA PHE A 92 -14.52 6.19 -6.14
C PHE A 92 -14.91 4.70 -6.16
N SER A 93 -13.92 3.80 -6.19
CA SER A 93 -14.18 2.35 -6.23
C SER A 93 -14.45 1.75 -4.85
N PHE A 94 -13.89 2.33 -3.80
CA PHE A 94 -14.01 1.79 -2.44
C PHE A 94 -14.78 2.75 -1.53
N PRO A 95 -15.91 2.31 -0.95
CA PRO A 95 -16.76 3.16 -0.10
C PRO A 95 -16.12 3.48 1.27
N SER A 96 -15.09 2.73 1.67
CA SER A 96 -14.43 2.91 2.96
C SER A 96 -12.90 2.85 2.84
N VAL A 97 -12.23 3.88 3.35
CA VAL A 97 -10.76 3.95 3.43
C VAL A 97 -10.20 2.81 4.28
N VAL A 98 -10.91 2.39 5.33
CA VAL A 98 -10.52 1.26 6.19
C VAL A 98 -10.50 -0.04 5.42
N GLN A 99 -11.51 -0.30 4.57
CA GLN A 99 -11.55 -1.49 3.73
C GLN A 99 -10.43 -1.51 2.69
N LEU A 100 -10.13 -0.36 2.09
CA LEU A 100 -9.03 -0.21 1.16
C LEU A 100 -7.68 -0.48 1.83
N TRP A 101 -7.45 0.12 3.00
CA TRP A 101 -6.24 -0.09 3.80
C TRP A 101 -6.06 -1.57 4.19
N TYR A 102 -7.14 -2.18 4.67
CA TYR A 102 -7.16 -3.60 5.02
C TYR A 102 -6.87 -4.49 3.80
N GLY A 103 -7.51 -4.21 2.66
CA GLY A 103 -7.31 -4.97 1.42
C GLY A 103 -5.86 -4.91 0.92
N ILE A 104 -5.27 -3.73 0.84
CA ILE A 104 -3.88 -3.54 0.42
C ILE A 104 -2.92 -4.18 1.44
N GLY A 105 -3.12 -3.93 2.72
CA GLY A 105 -2.28 -4.49 3.78
C GLY A 105 -2.30 -6.01 3.80
N SER A 106 -3.48 -6.61 3.79
CA SER A 106 -3.63 -8.08 3.84
C SER A 106 -3.08 -8.81 2.62
N THR A 107 -2.98 -8.14 1.47
CA THR A 107 -2.43 -8.73 0.25
C THR A 107 -0.94 -8.50 0.08
N MET A 108 -0.44 -7.30 0.37
CA MET A 108 0.96 -6.94 0.10
C MET A 108 1.92 -7.34 1.23
N ILE A 109 1.49 -7.20 2.49
CA ILE A 109 2.37 -7.47 3.65
C ILE A 109 2.89 -8.91 3.65
N PRO A 110 2.10 -9.97 3.40
CA PRO A 110 2.61 -11.35 3.41
C PRO A 110 3.71 -11.59 2.39
N GLY A 111 3.59 -10.96 1.21
CA GLY A 111 4.60 -11.09 0.15
C GLY A 111 5.89 -10.32 0.41
N LEU A 112 5.81 -9.22 1.14
CA LEU A 112 6.96 -8.35 1.42
C LEU A 112 7.68 -8.72 2.71
N LEU A 113 6.95 -9.14 3.74
CA LEU A 113 7.45 -9.29 5.11
C LEU A 113 8.60 -10.29 5.21
N LEU A 114 8.41 -11.51 4.75
CA LEU A 114 9.42 -12.55 4.88
C LEU A 114 10.64 -12.33 3.96
N PRO A 115 10.51 -12.01 2.66
CA PRO A 115 11.66 -11.66 1.82
C PRO A 115 12.45 -10.47 2.36
N PHE A 116 11.77 -9.47 2.95
CA PHE A 116 12.44 -8.34 3.58
C PHE A 116 13.31 -8.77 4.76
N PHE A 117 12.80 -9.56 5.69
CA PHE A 117 13.60 -10.06 6.82
C PHE A 117 14.75 -10.97 6.36
N LEU A 118 14.54 -11.80 5.35
CA LEU A 118 15.59 -12.67 4.84
C LEU A 118 16.63 -11.95 3.97
N SER A 119 16.34 -10.75 3.49
CA SER A 119 17.32 -9.90 2.81
C SER A 119 18.52 -9.54 3.71
N PHE A 120 18.35 -9.55 5.02
CA PHE A 120 19.43 -9.38 6.00
C PHE A 120 20.22 -10.68 6.24
N SER A 121 19.74 -11.82 5.74
CA SER A 121 20.42 -13.11 5.81
C SER A 121 21.34 -13.29 4.58
N LYS A 122 22.33 -14.19 4.69
CA LYS A 122 23.24 -14.53 3.58
C LYS A 122 22.60 -15.46 2.53
N LEU A 123 21.31 -15.74 2.64
CA LEU A 123 20.58 -16.63 1.72
C LEU A 123 20.39 -15.98 0.35
N LYS A 124 20.73 -16.70 -0.71
CA LYS A 124 20.50 -16.28 -2.10
C LYS A 124 19.04 -16.56 -2.50
N LEU A 125 18.13 -15.66 -2.11
CA LEU A 125 16.75 -15.76 -2.49
C LEU A 125 16.53 -15.14 -3.88
N ASN A 126 15.76 -15.83 -4.72
CA ASN A 126 15.14 -15.20 -5.87
C ASN A 126 14.02 -14.28 -5.36
N ILE A 127 14.37 -13.00 -5.12
CA ILE A 127 13.49 -12.01 -4.47
C ILE A 127 12.17 -11.86 -5.22
N VAL A 128 12.21 -11.78 -6.56
CA VAL A 128 11.02 -11.51 -7.39
C VAL A 128 9.92 -12.57 -7.21
N PRO A 129 10.13 -13.89 -7.41
CA PRO A 129 9.08 -14.87 -7.20
C PRO A 129 8.65 -14.98 -5.73
N SER A 130 9.57 -14.79 -4.78
CA SER A 130 9.27 -14.83 -3.35
C SER A 130 8.34 -13.72 -2.89
N MET A 131 8.30 -12.59 -3.59
CA MET A 131 7.40 -11.48 -3.31
C MET A 131 6.10 -11.59 -4.11
N ILE A 132 6.16 -11.93 -5.39
CA ILE A 132 5.01 -11.90 -6.30
C ILE A 132 4.03 -13.03 -5.99
N ILE A 133 4.50 -14.26 -5.79
CA ILE A 133 3.61 -15.42 -5.63
C ILE A 133 2.72 -15.29 -4.39
N PRO A 134 3.23 -14.98 -3.18
CA PRO A 134 2.38 -14.80 -2.00
C PRO A 134 1.38 -13.65 -2.15
N THR A 135 1.82 -12.54 -2.76
CA THR A 135 0.95 -11.38 -3.02
C THR A 135 -0.20 -11.73 -3.96
N LEU A 136 0.06 -12.49 -5.02
CA LEU A 136 -0.97 -12.96 -5.95
C LEU A 136 -1.96 -13.91 -5.26
N ILE A 137 -1.49 -14.84 -4.45
CA ILE A 137 -2.36 -15.78 -3.73
C ILE A 137 -3.24 -15.05 -2.72
N SER A 138 -2.68 -14.09 -1.95
CA SER A 138 -3.47 -13.24 -1.06
C SER A 138 -4.51 -12.41 -1.82
N SER A 139 -4.14 -11.86 -2.99
CA SER A 139 -5.04 -11.06 -3.81
C SER A 139 -6.20 -11.91 -4.39
N ILE A 140 -5.91 -13.12 -4.85
CA ILE A 140 -6.93 -14.06 -5.31
C ILE A 140 -7.87 -14.44 -4.16
N TRP A 141 -7.33 -14.70 -2.97
CA TRP A 141 -8.13 -15.03 -1.80
C TRP A 141 -9.05 -13.89 -1.37
N LEU A 142 -8.55 -12.66 -1.39
CA LEU A 142 -9.34 -11.45 -1.14
C LEU A 142 -10.48 -11.31 -2.16
N PHE A 143 -10.18 -11.54 -3.45
CA PHE A 143 -11.17 -11.45 -4.51
C PHE A 143 -12.27 -12.52 -4.39
N ILE A 144 -11.90 -13.74 -4.00
CA ILE A 144 -12.84 -14.81 -3.69
C ILE A 144 -13.75 -14.39 -2.52
N GLY A 145 -13.17 -13.85 -1.44
CA GLY A 145 -13.94 -13.36 -0.29
C GLY A 145 -14.92 -12.25 -0.67
N TYR A 146 -14.53 -11.37 -1.59
CA TYR A 146 -15.40 -10.31 -2.08
C TYR A 146 -16.58 -10.84 -2.92
N ILE A 147 -16.35 -11.86 -3.77
CA ILE A 147 -17.41 -12.47 -4.60
C ILE A 147 -18.40 -13.27 -3.76
N PHE A 148 -17.92 -14.07 -2.82
CA PHE A 148 -18.77 -14.95 -2.02
C PHE A 148 -19.34 -14.28 -0.75
N GLY A 149 -19.02 -13.00 -0.51
CA GLY A 149 -19.46 -12.25 0.67
C GLY A 149 -18.87 -12.74 2.00
N SER A 150 -18.00 -13.75 1.96
CA SER A 150 -17.28 -14.28 3.12
C SER A 150 -16.00 -14.98 2.67
N TYR A 151 -14.95 -14.88 3.49
CA TYR A 151 -13.70 -15.60 3.21
C TYR A 151 -13.89 -17.10 3.37
N PRO A 152 -13.33 -17.94 2.48
CA PRO A 152 -13.31 -19.38 2.64
C PRO A 152 -12.72 -19.75 4.00
N PHE A 153 -13.38 -20.68 4.72
CA PHE A 153 -12.99 -21.10 6.07
C PHE A 153 -12.90 -19.96 7.11
N LYS A 154 -13.46 -18.76 6.84
CA LYS A 154 -13.31 -17.56 7.67
C LYS A 154 -11.85 -17.13 7.89
N ILE A 155 -10.94 -17.53 6.98
CA ILE A 155 -9.51 -17.21 7.03
C ILE A 155 -9.27 -15.93 6.23
N GLU A 156 -8.65 -14.94 6.85
CA GLU A 156 -8.30 -13.67 6.19
C GLU A 156 -7.23 -13.85 5.11
N PRO A 157 -7.20 -13.00 4.06
CA PRO A 157 -6.27 -13.09 2.93
C PRO A 157 -4.79 -13.07 3.34
N PHE A 158 -4.48 -12.49 4.47
CA PHE A 158 -3.15 -12.41 5.04
C PHE A 158 -2.53 -13.81 5.29
N TYR A 159 -3.30 -14.74 5.86
CA TYR A 159 -2.79 -16.06 6.27
C TYR A 159 -2.36 -16.96 5.11
N PRO A 160 -3.17 -17.16 4.04
CA PRO A 160 -2.73 -17.94 2.89
C PRO A 160 -1.51 -17.35 2.19
N GLY A 161 -1.40 -16.02 2.14
CA GLY A 161 -0.19 -15.37 1.61
C GLY A 161 1.04 -15.62 2.47
N LEU A 162 0.90 -15.54 3.78
CA LEU A 162 2.00 -15.79 4.71
C LEU A 162 2.47 -17.25 4.67
N LEU A 163 1.52 -18.20 4.63
CA LEU A 163 1.84 -19.63 4.49
C LEU A 163 2.59 -19.91 3.18
N THR A 164 2.14 -19.36 2.07
CA THR A 164 2.83 -19.54 0.78
C THR A 164 4.22 -18.91 0.78
N SER A 165 4.40 -17.76 1.40
CA SER A 165 5.71 -17.13 1.57
C SER A 165 6.66 -18.02 2.38
N ILE A 166 6.20 -18.61 3.49
CA ILE A 166 6.97 -19.55 4.31
C ILE A 166 7.36 -20.79 3.49
N ILE A 167 6.44 -21.38 2.73
CA ILE A 167 6.69 -22.57 1.91
C ILE A 167 7.76 -22.29 0.86
N ILE A 168 7.68 -21.16 0.15
CA ILE A 168 8.67 -20.78 -0.87
C ILE A 168 10.06 -20.64 -0.25
N ILE A 169 10.14 -20.01 0.90
CA ILE A 169 11.41 -19.80 1.60
C ILE A 169 12.01 -21.12 2.07
N LEU A 170 11.20 -21.98 2.70
CA LEU A 170 11.65 -23.31 3.13
C LEU A 170 12.15 -24.13 1.93
N PHE A 171 11.43 -24.08 0.82
CA PHE A 171 11.85 -24.77 -0.41
C PHE A 171 13.18 -24.23 -0.93
N THR A 172 13.37 -22.93 -0.92
CA THR A 172 14.62 -22.28 -1.34
C THR A 172 15.79 -22.67 -0.44
N ILE A 173 15.60 -22.69 0.87
CA ILE A 173 16.63 -23.09 1.86
C ILE A 173 17.02 -24.57 1.66
N ILE A 174 16.04 -25.45 1.47
CA ILE A 174 16.29 -26.88 1.25
C ILE A 174 17.06 -27.10 -0.07
N TYR A 175 16.68 -26.36 -1.11
CA TYR A 175 17.32 -26.46 -2.42
C TYR A 175 18.78 -25.95 -2.40
N GLU A 176 19.02 -24.82 -1.72
CA GLU A 176 20.38 -24.26 -1.58
C GLU A 176 21.30 -25.15 -0.74
N LYS A 177 20.76 -25.84 0.26
CA LYS A 177 21.53 -26.78 1.10
C LYS A 177 21.89 -28.10 0.38
N ARG A 178 21.19 -28.39 -0.71
CA ARG A 178 21.38 -29.65 -1.49
C ARG A 178 22.36 -29.48 -2.67
N ASN A 179 22.61 -28.23 -3.07
CA ASN A 179 23.60 -27.86 -4.10
C ASN A 179 24.82 -27.21 -3.44
#